data_95410e4d958a84f983e9894d88bffd91
#
_entry.id   95410e4d958a84f983e9894d88bffd91
#
_cell.length_a   1.000
_cell.length_b   1.000
_cell.length_c   1.000
_cell.angle_alpha   90.00
_cell.angle_beta   90.00
_cell.angle_gamma   90.00
#
_symmetry.space_group_name_H-M   'P 1'
#
loop_
_entity.id
_entity.type
_entity.pdbx_description
1 polymer ?
#
loop_
_entity_poly.entity_id
_entity_poly.type
_entity_poly.pdbx_seq_one_letter_code
_entity_poly.pdbx_strand_id
1 'polypeptide(L)'
;MDYQKISDLLVKLILLSRQESVHPVRRTAAADAAYLYSELIDRDVDTMHYKQIKSDFVNAINNLKYNPGEYITSLETKKDKQYEIFQ
;
A
#
# COMPACT_ATOMS: atom_id res chain seq x y z
N MET A 1 -3.76 -15.44 -0.84
CA MET A 1 -3.07 -14.16 -0.74
C MET A 1 -1.63 -14.32 -1.18
N ASP A 2 -1.19 -13.42 -2.00
CA ASP A 2 0.19 -13.43 -2.46
C ASP A 2 1.05 -12.52 -1.59
N TYR A 3 1.56 -13.06 -0.49
CA TYR A 3 2.44 -12.32 0.42
C TYR A 3 3.70 -11.84 -0.27
N GLN A 4 4.20 -12.63 -1.24
CA GLN A 4 5.38 -12.25 -1.99
C GLN A 4 5.13 -10.99 -2.81
N LYS A 5 3.98 -10.90 -3.46
CA LYS A 5 3.61 -9.72 -4.24
C LYS A 5 3.46 -8.47 -3.37
N ILE A 6 2.81 -8.60 -2.21
CA ILE A 6 2.67 -7.50 -1.26
C ILE A 6 4.05 -7.04 -0.78
N SER A 7 4.92 -7.97 -0.42
CA SER A 7 6.28 -7.68 -0.01
C SER A 7 7.06 -6.97 -1.11
N ASP A 8 6.98 -7.45 -2.35
CA ASP A 8 7.67 -6.86 -3.49
C ASP A 8 7.20 -5.42 -3.75
N LEU A 9 5.90 -5.18 -3.67
CA LEU A 9 5.32 -3.84 -3.85
C LEU A 9 5.78 -2.89 -2.75
N LEU A 10 5.81 -3.35 -1.51
CA LEU A 10 6.28 -2.55 -0.38
C LEU A 10 7.77 -2.22 -0.52
N VAL A 11 8.59 -3.20 -0.87
CA VAL A 11 10.03 -3.01 -1.09
C VAL A 11 10.27 -2.01 -2.22
N LYS A 12 9.49 -2.06 -3.29
CA LYS A 12 9.58 -1.13 -4.41
C LYS A 12 9.41 0.33 -3.94
N LEU A 13 8.42 0.59 -3.08
CA LEU A 13 8.19 1.92 -2.52
C LEU A 13 9.34 2.36 -1.61
N ILE A 14 9.84 1.46 -0.78
CA ILE A 14 10.94 1.75 0.13
C ILE A 14 12.21 2.09 -0.64
N LEU A 15 12.53 1.31 -1.68
CA LEU A 15 13.72 1.56 -2.51
C LEU A 15 13.61 2.90 -3.22
N LEU A 16 12.44 3.23 -3.76
CA LEU A 16 12.21 4.52 -4.40
C LEU A 16 12.43 5.68 -3.42
N SER A 17 11.99 5.53 -2.17
CA SER A 17 12.14 6.57 -1.14
C SER A 17 13.59 6.83 -0.76
N ARG A 18 14.50 5.87 -1.04
CA ARG A 18 15.93 5.96 -0.68
C ARG A 18 16.84 6.25 -1.87
N GLN A 19 16.31 6.31 -3.06
CA GLN A 19 17.09 6.45 -4.29
C GLN A 19 17.49 7.90 -4.50
N GLU A 20 18.77 8.22 -4.34
CA GLU A 20 19.29 9.59 -4.42
C GLU A 20 19.06 10.27 -5.77
N SER A 21 19.00 9.50 -6.85
CA SER A 21 18.75 10.01 -8.18
C SER A 21 17.31 10.49 -8.40
N VAL A 22 16.41 10.16 -7.48
CA VAL A 22 14.99 10.53 -7.56
C VAL A 22 14.77 11.87 -6.86
N HIS A 23 13.93 12.72 -7.44
CA HIS A 23 13.61 14.03 -6.86
C HIS A 23 13.07 13.87 -5.41
N PRO A 24 13.49 14.76 -4.47
CA PRO A 24 13.07 14.65 -3.07
C PRO A 24 11.55 14.59 -2.87
N VAL A 25 10.77 15.29 -3.68
CA VAL A 25 9.30 15.26 -3.59
C VAL A 25 8.77 13.85 -3.87
N ARG A 26 9.32 13.17 -4.88
CA ARG A 26 8.94 11.79 -5.19
C ARG A 26 9.40 10.82 -4.10
N ARG A 27 10.59 11.04 -3.55
CA ARG A 27 11.08 10.20 -2.45
C ARG A 27 10.19 10.31 -1.21
N THR A 28 9.77 11.52 -0.87
CA THR A 28 8.84 11.74 0.25
C THR A 28 7.50 11.07 -0.02
N ALA A 29 6.95 11.23 -1.22
CA ALA A 29 5.70 10.57 -1.59
C ALA A 29 5.81 9.05 -1.52
N ALA A 30 6.94 8.49 -1.93
CA ALA A 30 7.18 7.04 -1.84
C ALA A 30 7.27 6.56 -0.39
N ALA A 31 7.93 7.32 0.48
CA ALA A 31 8.01 7.01 1.90
C ALA A 31 6.63 7.04 2.55
N ASP A 32 5.82 8.05 2.25
CA ASP A 32 4.46 8.16 2.74
C ASP A 32 3.60 6.99 2.25
N ALA A 33 3.71 6.65 0.98
CA ALA A 33 2.99 5.52 0.40
C ALA A 33 3.38 4.20 1.05
N ALA A 34 4.68 3.99 1.32
CA ALA A 34 5.16 2.78 1.99
C ALA A 34 4.57 2.67 3.41
N TYR A 35 4.56 3.77 4.15
CA TYR A 35 3.98 3.81 5.48
C TYR A 35 2.48 3.48 5.45
N LEU A 36 1.74 4.13 4.56
CA LEU A 36 0.29 3.90 4.42
C LEU A 36 -0.01 2.46 3.98
N TYR A 37 0.82 1.90 3.10
CA TYR A 37 0.65 0.52 2.66
C TYR A 37 0.86 -0.45 3.82
N SER A 38 1.86 -0.21 4.66
CA SER A 38 2.09 -1.05 5.85
C SER A 38 0.91 -0.99 6.83
N GLU A 39 0.29 0.19 6.97
CA GLU A 39 -0.92 0.33 7.78
C GLU A 39 -2.10 -0.45 7.20
N LEU A 40 -2.25 -0.46 5.87
CA LEU A 40 -3.31 -1.23 5.21
C LEU A 40 -3.12 -2.74 5.37
N ILE A 41 -1.89 -3.20 5.53
CA ILE A 41 -1.58 -4.62 5.75
C ILE A 41 -1.93 -5.04 7.18
N ASP A 42 -1.93 -4.11 8.13
CA ASP A 42 -2.21 -4.36 9.53
C ASP A 42 -3.63 -4.90 9.72
N ARG A 43 -3.76 -6.00 10.44
CA ARG A 43 -5.05 -6.67 10.70
C ARG A 43 -5.93 -5.91 11.69
N ASP A 44 -5.31 -5.10 12.54
CA ASP A 44 -5.99 -4.44 13.65
C ASP A 44 -6.60 -3.09 13.27
N VAL A 45 -6.38 -2.65 12.02
CA VAL A 45 -6.97 -1.41 11.53
C VAL A 45 -8.48 -1.59 11.34
N ASP A 46 -9.28 -0.75 12.00
CA ASP A 46 -10.73 -0.80 11.87
C ASP A 46 -11.21 -0.31 10.50
N THR A 47 -12.47 -0.60 10.16
CA THR A 47 -13.03 -0.32 8.84
C THR A 47 -12.98 1.16 8.47
N MET A 48 -13.24 2.04 9.44
CA MET A 48 -13.25 3.49 9.19
C MET A 48 -11.84 4.01 8.91
N HIS A 49 -10.87 3.61 9.74
CA HIS A 49 -9.46 3.94 9.52
C HIS A 49 -8.95 3.36 8.22
N TYR A 50 -9.33 2.12 7.90
CA TYR A 50 -8.94 1.47 6.66
C TYR A 50 -9.35 2.29 5.44
N LYS A 51 -10.59 2.77 5.41
CA LYS A 51 -11.10 3.58 4.30
C LYS A 51 -10.32 4.88 4.14
N GLN A 52 -10.00 5.55 5.25
CA GLN A 52 -9.24 6.79 5.22
C GLN A 52 -7.81 6.55 4.75
N ILE A 53 -7.16 5.54 5.29
CA ILE A 53 -5.78 5.17 4.91
C ILE A 53 -5.73 4.77 3.44
N LYS A 54 -6.72 4.00 2.98
CA LYS A 54 -6.83 3.60 1.57
C LYS A 54 -6.93 4.81 0.65
N SER A 55 -7.76 5.78 1.01
CA SER A 55 -7.91 7.01 0.23
C SER A 55 -6.59 7.79 0.15
N ASP A 56 -5.92 7.96 1.28
CA ASP A 56 -4.64 8.66 1.35
C ASP A 56 -3.56 7.91 0.53
N PHE A 57 -3.57 6.58 0.62
CA PHE A 57 -2.64 5.74 -0.13
C PHE A 57 -2.85 5.87 -1.64
N VAL A 58 -4.11 5.80 -2.09
CA VAL A 58 -4.43 5.94 -3.51
C VAL A 58 -3.94 7.28 -4.04
N ASN A 59 -4.13 8.36 -3.27
CA ASN A 59 -3.64 9.68 -3.65
C ASN A 59 -2.11 9.69 -3.77
N ALA A 60 -1.40 9.10 -2.81
CA ALA A 60 0.06 9.04 -2.84
C ALA A 60 0.56 8.25 -4.05
N ILE A 61 -0.05 7.11 -4.34
CA ILE A 61 0.33 6.26 -5.48
C ILE A 61 0.05 6.96 -6.81
N ASN A 62 -1.07 7.68 -6.92
CA ASN A 62 -1.38 8.47 -8.12
C ASN A 62 -0.34 9.56 -8.34
N ASN A 63 0.12 10.21 -7.27
CA ASN A 63 1.19 11.22 -7.36
C ASN A 63 2.51 10.63 -7.85
N LEU A 64 2.75 9.35 -7.59
CA LEU A 64 3.92 8.63 -8.10
C LEU A 64 3.71 8.10 -9.51
N LYS A 65 2.51 8.25 -10.07
CA LYS A 65 2.12 7.74 -11.39
C LYS A 65 2.18 6.21 -11.46
N TYR A 66 1.98 5.55 -10.34
CA TYR A 66 1.82 4.11 -10.26
C TYR A 66 0.33 3.75 -10.30
N ASN A 67 0.04 2.50 -10.61
CA ASN A 67 -1.34 2.01 -10.62
C ASN A 67 -1.75 1.58 -9.20
N PRO A 68 -2.65 2.32 -8.52
CA PRO A 68 -3.07 1.94 -7.17
C PRO A 68 -3.83 0.61 -7.13
N GLY A 69 -4.50 0.25 -8.23
CA GLY A 69 -5.24 -1.01 -8.31
C GLY A 69 -4.40 -2.23 -8.04
N GLU A 70 -3.15 -2.23 -8.49
CA GLU A 70 -2.23 -3.35 -8.28
C GLU A 70 -2.00 -3.62 -6.79
N TYR A 71 -1.82 -2.55 -6.01
CA TYR A 71 -1.59 -2.63 -4.56
C TYR A 71 -2.84 -3.05 -3.81
N ILE A 72 -3.96 -2.42 -4.16
CA ILE A 72 -5.23 -2.61 -3.45
C ILE A 72 -5.82 -3.99 -3.72
N THR A 73 -5.78 -4.47 -4.96
CA THR A 73 -6.29 -5.79 -5.32
C THR A 73 -5.62 -6.89 -4.50
N SER A 74 -4.30 -6.80 -4.32
CA SER A 74 -3.56 -7.78 -3.53
C SER A 74 -4.02 -7.83 -2.07
N LEU A 75 -4.36 -6.66 -1.50
CA LEU A 75 -4.83 -6.57 -0.12
C LEU A 75 -6.28 -7.03 0.02
N GLU A 76 -7.14 -6.64 -0.89
CA GLU A 76 -8.57 -6.97 -0.82
C GLU A 76 -8.81 -8.46 -1.01
N THR A 77 -8.05 -9.11 -1.88
CA THR A 77 -8.09 -10.56 -2.03
C THR A 77 -7.80 -11.27 -0.72
N LYS A 78 -6.81 -10.77 0.05
CA LYS A 78 -6.51 -11.30 1.37
C LYS A 78 -7.69 -11.14 2.33
N LYS A 79 -8.29 -9.96 2.35
CA LYS A 79 -9.38 -9.66 3.27
C LYS A 79 -10.62 -10.47 2.93
N ASP A 80 -10.94 -10.63 1.66
CA ASP A 80 -12.05 -11.45 1.20
C ASP A 80 -11.87 -12.90 1.64
N LYS A 81 -10.68 -13.45 1.52
CA LYS A 81 -10.37 -14.81 1.99
C LYS A 81 -10.53 -14.95 3.50
N GLN A 82 -10.20 -13.93 4.27
CA GLN A 82 -10.41 -13.94 5.70
C GLN A 82 -11.89 -13.98 6.07
N TYR A 83 -12.72 -13.22 5.34
CA TYR A 83 -14.16 -13.23 5.54
C TYR A 83 -14.79 -14.57 5.16
N GLU A 84 -14.34 -15.20 4.10
CA GLU A 84 -14.81 -16.52 3.67
C GLU A 84 -14.58 -17.60 4.74
N ILE A 85 -13.49 -17.51 5.48
CA ILE A 85 -13.16 -18.48 6.55
C ILE A 85 -14.16 -18.38 7.70
N PHE A 86 -14.76 -17.21 7.92
CA PHE A 86 -15.70 -16.98 9.01
C PHE A 86 -17.17 -17.15 8.61
N GLN A 87 -17.44 -17.38 7.37
CA GLN A 87 -18.78 -17.69 6.88
C GLN A 87 -18.98 -19.21 6.78
#